data_996f65c26a61bb1be6a27e554f937126
#
_entry.id   996f65c26a61bb1be6a27e554f937126
#
_cell.length_a   1.000
_cell.length_b   1.000
_cell.length_c   1.000
_cell.angle_alpha   90.00
_cell.angle_beta   90.00
_cell.angle_gamma   90.00
#
_symmetry.space_group_name_H-M   'P 1'
#
loop_
_entity.id
_entity.type
_entity.pdbx_description
1 polymer ?
#
loop_
_entity_poly.entity_id
_entity_poly.type
_entity_poly.pdbx_seq_one_letter_code
_entity_poly.pdbx_strand_id
1 'polypeptide(L)'
;MNATKPVLLAIDTALQGCSVAVTDSEQILYTKVYQETEISNAVLIGSYTKEAISWCQEHGYQIAAIATTDGPGSYTGLRIGAALAKGLAFGRSIPLIAVSTLQLLLAGLPSFAGETIALLDAGHGNAYQQTFDAGGTPRDKATFVTISSEWHAPAESRIVYVGSLPVEGTAVAPPTAKTLATVARSYWLREQYVDTAYWEPNYVKPYKAVVGQNKVLERLKLSKQA
;
A
#
# COMPACT_ATOMS: atom_id res chain seq x y z
N MET A 1 -16.26 4.21 34.50
CA MET A 1 -15.24 4.33 33.44
C MET A 1 -15.98 4.14 32.12
N ASN A 2 -15.99 5.16 31.26
CA ASN A 2 -16.58 4.99 29.93
C ASN A 2 -15.74 3.95 29.19
N ALA A 3 -16.41 2.94 28.63
CA ALA A 3 -15.73 1.93 27.81
C ALA A 3 -15.06 2.63 26.62
N THR A 4 -13.75 2.43 26.46
CA THR A 4 -13.02 2.97 25.31
C THR A 4 -13.54 2.31 24.04
N LYS A 5 -13.81 3.09 23.00
CA LYS A 5 -14.30 2.57 21.71
C LYS A 5 -13.12 2.03 20.89
N PRO A 6 -13.19 0.78 20.42
CA PRO A 6 -12.13 0.20 19.61
C PRO A 6 -12.07 0.85 18.22
N VAL A 7 -10.85 1.11 17.74
CA VAL A 7 -10.59 1.65 16.40
C VAL A 7 -9.43 0.93 15.72
N LEU A 8 -9.40 1.00 14.39
CA LEU A 8 -8.33 0.53 13.55
C LEU A 8 -7.48 1.74 13.09
N LEU A 9 -6.16 1.63 13.22
CA LEU A 9 -5.20 2.59 12.67
C LEU A 9 -4.61 2.05 11.38
N ALA A 10 -4.83 2.75 10.27
CA ALA A 10 -4.29 2.45 8.97
C ALA A 10 -3.06 3.32 8.67
N ILE A 11 -2.01 2.71 8.11
CA ILE A 11 -0.71 3.32 7.77
C ILE A 11 -0.37 2.96 6.34
N ASP A 12 -0.22 3.96 5.47
CA ASP A 12 0.12 3.75 4.07
C ASP A 12 1.34 4.57 3.64
N THR A 13 2.27 3.89 2.98
CA THR A 13 3.50 4.43 2.41
C THR A 13 3.84 3.75 1.09
N ALA A 14 2.89 3.00 0.50
CA ALA A 14 3.13 2.14 -0.65
C ALA A 14 3.39 2.91 -1.95
N LEU A 15 2.83 4.11 -2.08
CA LEU A 15 2.95 4.95 -3.27
C LEU A 15 3.70 6.25 -2.95
N GLN A 16 3.45 7.30 -3.74
CA GLN A 16 4.03 8.62 -3.51
C GLN A 16 3.42 9.24 -2.25
N GLY A 17 4.25 9.70 -1.35
CA GLY A 17 3.84 10.28 -0.08
C GLY A 17 3.58 9.26 1.01
N CYS A 18 2.92 9.68 2.07
CA CYS A 18 2.53 8.84 3.19
C CYS A 18 1.23 9.33 3.82
N SER A 19 0.52 8.45 4.47
CA SER A 19 -0.75 8.79 5.11
C SER A 19 -1.08 7.88 6.28
N VAL A 20 -1.91 8.41 7.20
CA VAL A 20 -2.53 7.66 8.29
C VAL A 20 -4.02 7.93 8.34
N ALA A 21 -4.78 6.96 8.78
CA ALA A 21 -6.21 7.11 9.04
C ALA A 21 -6.64 6.29 10.27
N VAL A 22 -7.64 6.77 10.98
CA VAL A 22 -8.29 6.04 12.06
C VAL A 22 -9.75 5.82 11.68
N THR A 23 -10.24 4.61 11.87
CA THR A 23 -11.63 4.24 11.62
C THR A 23 -12.19 3.41 12.77
N ASP A 24 -13.47 3.62 13.08
CA ASP A 24 -14.24 2.64 13.84
C ASP A 24 -14.92 1.63 12.90
N SER A 25 -15.92 0.89 13.37
CA SER A 25 -16.68 -0.06 12.56
C SER A 25 -17.56 0.61 11.47
N GLU A 26 -17.79 1.91 11.54
CA GLU A 26 -18.76 2.60 10.70
C GLU A 26 -18.15 3.68 9.80
N GLN A 27 -17.21 4.47 10.33
CA GLN A 27 -16.73 5.67 9.64
C GLN A 27 -15.25 5.95 9.87
N ILE A 28 -14.70 6.79 8.98
CA ILE A 28 -13.37 7.36 9.16
C ILE A 28 -13.46 8.52 10.16
N LEU A 29 -12.65 8.46 11.20
CA LEU A 29 -12.65 9.41 12.31
C LEU A 29 -11.52 10.44 12.19
N TYR A 30 -10.39 10.03 11.64
CA TYR A 30 -9.21 10.88 11.50
C TYR A 30 -8.43 10.50 10.23
N THR A 31 -7.87 11.51 9.55
CA THR A 31 -6.96 11.29 8.42
C THR A 31 -5.87 12.34 8.40
N LYS A 32 -4.66 11.93 8.01
CA LYS A 32 -3.57 12.82 7.68
C LYS A 32 -2.81 12.29 6.48
N VAL A 33 -2.58 13.14 5.48
CA VAL A 33 -2.01 12.76 4.18
C VAL A 33 -0.91 13.74 3.81
N TYR A 34 0.20 13.22 3.27
CA TYR A 34 1.26 13.97 2.61
C TYR A 34 1.51 13.36 1.24
N GLN A 35 1.42 14.15 0.17
CA GLN A 35 1.57 13.70 -1.21
C GLN A 35 2.68 14.42 -1.98
N GLU A 36 3.40 15.32 -1.32
CA GLU A 36 4.55 16.02 -1.90
C GLU A 36 5.81 15.18 -1.83
N THR A 37 6.87 15.58 -2.54
CA THR A 37 8.11 14.80 -2.64
C THR A 37 9.28 15.41 -1.87
N GLU A 38 9.07 16.55 -1.24
CA GLU A 38 10.14 17.32 -0.61
C GLU A 38 10.68 16.70 0.69
N ILE A 39 9.81 16.00 1.43
CA ILE A 39 10.16 15.40 2.72
C ILE A 39 10.06 13.88 2.64
N SER A 40 11.04 13.19 3.20
CA SER A 40 11.04 11.72 3.24
C SER A 40 9.87 11.14 4.00
N ASN A 41 9.19 10.16 3.41
CA ASN A 41 8.10 9.40 4.05
C ASN A 41 8.51 8.83 5.41
N ALA A 42 9.77 8.39 5.56
CA ALA A 42 10.29 7.84 6.81
C ALA A 42 10.26 8.84 7.97
N VAL A 43 10.44 10.13 7.69
CA VAL A 43 10.40 11.19 8.70
C VAL A 43 8.97 11.51 9.08
N LEU A 44 8.09 11.67 8.10
CA LEU A 44 6.71 12.12 8.31
C LEU A 44 5.80 11.05 8.88
N ILE A 45 5.90 9.80 8.43
CA ILE A 45 4.96 8.75 8.82
C ILE A 45 5.01 8.46 10.32
N GLY A 46 6.20 8.54 10.93
CA GLY A 46 6.36 8.40 12.38
C GLY A 46 5.63 9.51 13.15
N SER A 47 5.78 10.77 12.70
CA SER A 47 5.09 11.93 13.28
C SER A 47 3.58 11.82 13.13
N TYR A 48 3.09 11.52 11.94
CA TYR A 48 1.66 11.38 11.64
C TYR A 48 1.02 10.25 12.46
N THR A 49 1.74 9.13 12.58
CA THR A 49 1.29 8.02 13.41
C THR A 49 1.21 8.39 14.89
N LYS A 50 2.22 9.11 15.40
CA LYS A 50 2.20 9.61 16.78
C LYS A 50 1.02 10.54 17.02
N GLU A 51 0.78 11.48 16.10
CA GLU A 51 -0.37 12.40 16.19
C GLU A 51 -1.71 11.65 16.17
N ALA A 52 -1.87 10.65 15.30
CA ALA A 52 -3.08 9.83 15.23
C ALA A 52 -3.31 9.04 16.55
N ILE A 53 -2.23 8.52 17.16
CA ILE A 53 -2.30 7.84 18.47
C ILE A 53 -2.71 8.81 19.58
N SER A 54 -2.12 10.00 19.63
CA SER A 54 -2.47 11.04 20.61
C SER A 54 -3.92 11.45 20.44
N TRP A 55 -4.36 11.66 19.20
CA TRP A 55 -5.76 11.99 18.89
C TRP A 55 -6.72 10.89 19.39
N CYS A 56 -6.39 9.61 19.19
CA CYS A 56 -7.21 8.51 19.74
C CYS A 56 -7.32 8.58 21.27
N GLN A 57 -6.21 8.84 21.97
CA GLN A 57 -6.19 8.94 23.43
C GLN A 57 -7.04 10.10 23.94
N GLU A 58 -6.92 11.28 23.32
CA GLU A 58 -7.68 12.50 23.68
C GLU A 58 -9.19 12.32 23.47
N HIS A 59 -9.60 11.49 22.50
CA HIS A 59 -11.01 11.27 22.18
C HIS A 59 -11.58 9.96 22.78
N GLY A 60 -10.83 9.28 23.67
CA GLY A 60 -11.31 8.07 24.36
C GLY A 60 -11.41 6.84 23.45
N TYR A 61 -10.60 6.78 22.38
CA TYR A 61 -10.50 5.62 21.49
C TYR A 61 -9.33 4.73 21.89
N GLN A 62 -9.51 3.41 21.71
CA GLN A 62 -8.47 2.42 21.88
C GLN A 62 -8.11 1.79 20.53
N ILE A 63 -6.85 1.88 20.11
CA ILE A 63 -6.40 1.20 18.90
C ILE A 63 -6.41 -0.29 19.17
N ALA A 64 -7.25 -1.01 18.44
CA ALA A 64 -7.50 -2.45 18.57
C ALA A 64 -6.91 -3.27 17.40
N ALA A 65 -6.54 -2.63 16.29
CA ALA A 65 -5.87 -3.25 15.15
C ALA A 65 -5.01 -2.24 14.40
N ILE A 66 -3.98 -2.72 13.69
CA ILE A 66 -3.21 -1.93 12.74
C ILE A 66 -3.46 -2.48 11.34
N ALA A 67 -3.61 -1.59 10.35
CA ALA A 67 -3.63 -1.96 8.94
C ALA A 67 -2.48 -1.31 8.18
N THR A 68 -1.92 -2.03 7.20
CA THR A 68 -0.90 -1.51 6.28
C THR A 68 -1.12 -2.06 4.88
N THR A 69 -0.55 -1.39 3.89
CA THR A 69 -0.54 -1.88 2.51
C THR A 69 0.47 -3.03 2.35
N ASP A 70 0.00 -4.12 1.72
CA ASP A 70 0.81 -5.31 1.43
C ASP A 70 1.74 -5.12 0.22
N GLY A 71 1.44 -4.14 -0.63
CA GLY A 71 2.06 -4.00 -1.94
C GLY A 71 1.16 -4.52 -3.07
N PRO A 72 1.62 -4.43 -4.32
CA PRO A 72 2.89 -3.85 -4.79
C PRO A 72 2.97 -2.33 -4.62
N GLY A 73 4.21 -1.80 -4.77
CA GLY A 73 4.44 -0.37 -4.66
C GLY A 73 5.93 -0.02 -4.51
N SER A 74 6.20 1.16 -3.98
CA SER A 74 7.55 1.62 -3.66
C SER A 74 8.24 0.65 -2.70
N TYR A 75 9.36 0.06 -3.11
CA TYR A 75 10.12 -0.87 -2.27
C TYR A 75 10.50 -0.28 -0.91
N THR A 76 11.03 0.94 -0.92
CA THR A 76 11.40 1.66 0.31
C THR A 76 10.16 2.01 1.14
N GLY A 77 9.11 2.51 0.48
CA GLY A 77 7.86 2.86 1.14
C GLY A 77 7.23 1.65 1.86
N LEU A 78 7.09 0.54 1.17
CA LEU A 78 6.54 -0.70 1.74
C LEU A 78 7.32 -1.19 2.97
N ARG A 79 8.66 -1.09 2.95
CA ARG A 79 9.49 -1.47 4.11
C ARG A 79 9.30 -0.55 5.30
N ILE A 80 9.20 0.76 5.06
CA ILE A 80 8.95 1.75 6.11
C ILE A 80 7.60 1.49 6.77
N GLY A 81 6.54 1.36 5.97
CA GLY A 81 5.18 1.10 6.46
C GLY A 81 5.08 -0.23 7.20
N ALA A 82 5.65 -1.29 6.64
CA ALA A 82 5.65 -2.62 7.26
C ALA A 82 6.39 -2.62 8.60
N ALA A 83 7.58 -2.01 8.68
CA ALA A 83 8.35 -1.95 9.91
C ALA A 83 7.59 -1.20 11.02
N LEU A 84 6.98 -0.06 10.68
CA LEU A 84 6.20 0.73 11.62
C LEU A 84 4.94 -0.03 12.08
N ALA A 85 4.18 -0.60 11.13
CA ALA A 85 2.94 -1.34 11.42
C ALA A 85 3.20 -2.58 12.27
N LYS A 86 4.24 -3.38 11.92
CA LYS A 86 4.66 -4.55 12.70
C LYS A 86 5.12 -4.15 14.12
N GLY A 87 5.92 -3.09 14.22
CA GLY A 87 6.40 -2.59 15.52
C GLY A 87 5.26 -2.16 16.44
N LEU A 88 4.25 -1.46 15.90
CA LEU A 88 3.07 -1.04 16.65
C LEU A 88 2.17 -2.21 17.03
N ALA A 89 1.90 -3.13 16.10
CA ALA A 89 1.06 -4.31 16.34
C ALA A 89 1.70 -5.20 17.42
N PHE A 90 2.99 -5.49 17.29
CA PHE A 90 3.73 -6.30 18.27
C PHE A 90 3.82 -5.61 19.65
N GLY A 91 4.24 -4.34 19.67
CA GLY A 91 4.43 -3.61 20.94
C GLY A 91 3.14 -3.35 21.72
N ARG A 92 1.98 -3.42 21.06
CA ARG A 92 0.66 -3.28 21.69
C ARG A 92 -0.08 -4.60 21.84
N SER A 93 0.47 -5.71 21.35
CA SER A 93 -0.18 -7.04 21.35
C SER A 93 -1.55 -7.00 20.67
N ILE A 94 -1.66 -6.31 19.52
CA ILE A 94 -2.87 -6.20 18.71
C ILE A 94 -2.63 -6.74 17.31
N PRO A 95 -3.68 -7.19 16.60
CA PRO A 95 -3.56 -7.79 15.27
C PRO A 95 -3.09 -6.80 14.20
N LEU A 96 -2.43 -7.37 13.17
CA LEU A 96 -2.01 -6.69 11.95
C LEU A 96 -2.86 -7.16 10.76
N ILE A 97 -3.30 -6.21 9.94
CA ILE A 97 -4.03 -6.44 8.69
C ILE A 97 -3.16 -5.92 7.54
N ALA A 98 -2.99 -6.73 6.50
CA ALA A 98 -2.29 -6.36 5.29
C ALA A 98 -3.25 -6.41 4.10
N VAL A 99 -3.32 -5.32 3.33
CA VAL A 99 -4.24 -5.20 2.19
C VAL A 99 -3.47 -4.90 0.92
N SER A 100 -3.72 -5.66 -0.15
CA SER A 100 -3.08 -5.44 -1.45
C SER A 100 -3.33 -4.03 -1.97
N THR A 101 -2.27 -3.35 -2.43
CA THR A 101 -2.40 -2.04 -3.08
C THR A 101 -3.31 -2.10 -4.31
N LEU A 102 -3.24 -3.20 -5.10
CA LEU A 102 -4.10 -3.39 -6.27
C LEU A 102 -5.57 -3.57 -5.89
N GLN A 103 -5.86 -4.21 -4.77
CA GLN A 103 -7.23 -4.31 -4.26
C GLN A 103 -7.78 -2.94 -3.83
N LEU A 104 -6.94 -2.04 -3.31
CA LEU A 104 -7.37 -0.70 -2.94
C LEU A 104 -7.85 0.13 -4.14
N LEU A 105 -7.40 -0.19 -5.37
CA LEU A 105 -7.83 0.50 -6.58
C LEU A 105 -9.33 0.24 -6.88
N LEU A 106 -9.89 -0.84 -6.35
CA LEU A 106 -11.31 -1.17 -6.54
C LEU A 106 -12.22 -0.44 -5.54
N ALA A 107 -11.64 0.15 -4.50
CA ALA A 107 -12.42 0.77 -3.43
C ALA A 107 -13.24 1.97 -3.94
N GLY A 108 -14.52 1.96 -3.64
CA GLY A 108 -15.44 3.03 -4.05
C GLY A 108 -15.89 2.99 -5.52
N LEU A 109 -15.45 2.00 -6.29
CA LEU A 109 -15.96 1.81 -7.65
C LEU A 109 -17.35 1.17 -7.64
N PRO A 110 -18.19 1.48 -8.64
CA PRO A 110 -19.46 0.78 -8.83
C PRO A 110 -19.23 -0.73 -9.00
N SER A 111 -20.18 -1.53 -8.56
CA SER A 111 -20.18 -2.98 -8.81
C SER A 111 -20.10 -3.26 -10.31
N PHE A 112 -19.38 -4.30 -10.68
CA PHE A 112 -19.22 -4.74 -12.07
C PHE A 112 -19.39 -6.26 -12.11
N ALA A 113 -20.26 -6.74 -13.00
CA ALA A 113 -20.60 -8.17 -13.08
C ALA A 113 -19.48 -9.05 -13.67
N GLY A 114 -18.51 -8.44 -14.36
CA GLY A 114 -17.35 -9.12 -14.95
C GLY A 114 -16.09 -9.04 -14.09
N GLU A 115 -14.97 -9.42 -14.68
CA GLU A 115 -13.65 -9.32 -14.06
C GLU A 115 -13.12 -7.88 -14.10
N THR A 116 -12.42 -7.47 -13.05
CA THR A 116 -11.73 -6.19 -13.00
C THR A 116 -10.23 -6.44 -12.98
N ILE A 117 -9.51 -5.84 -13.93
CA ILE A 117 -8.06 -5.83 -13.99
C ILE A 117 -7.58 -4.54 -13.34
N ALA A 118 -6.87 -4.66 -12.23
CA ALA A 118 -6.23 -3.53 -11.57
C ALA A 118 -4.79 -3.41 -12.03
N LEU A 119 -4.40 -2.20 -12.45
CA LEU A 119 -3.05 -1.89 -12.91
C LEU A 119 -2.47 -0.75 -12.07
N LEU A 120 -1.24 -0.95 -11.61
CA LEU A 120 -0.46 0.09 -10.95
C LEU A 120 0.79 0.36 -11.77
N ASP A 121 0.96 1.59 -12.25
CA ASP A 121 2.12 2.02 -13.02
C ASP A 121 3.42 1.77 -12.23
N ALA A 122 4.33 1.05 -12.85
CA ALA A 122 5.66 0.73 -12.32
C ALA A 122 6.77 1.47 -13.09
N GLY A 123 6.39 2.41 -13.96
CA GLY A 123 7.28 3.20 -14.81
C GLY A 123 7.81 2.45 -16.01
N HIS A 124 8.31 3.23 -16.99
CA HIS A 124 8.93 2.70 -18.22
C HIS A 124 8.05 1.73 -19.02
N GLY A 125 6.74 2.00 -19.09
CA GLY A 125 5.78 1.14 -19.80
C GLY A 125 5.47 -0.18 -19.11
N ASN A 126 5.77 -0.31 -17.81
CA ASN A 126 5.46 -1.49 -17.03
C ASN A 126 4.38 -1.21 -15.99
N ALA A 127 3.68 -2.24 -15.59
CA ALA A 127 2.69 -2.18 -14.53
C ALA A 127 2.72 -3.42 -13.63
N TYR A 128 2.27 -3.26 -12.39
CA TYR A 128 1.80 -4.38 -11.60
C TYR A 128 0.33 -4.63 -11.94
N GLN A 129 -0.01 -5.88 -12.13
CA GLN A 129 -1.34 -6.32 -12.57
C GLN A 129 -1.90 -7.38 -11.62
N GLN A 130 -3.20 -7.32 -11.37
CA GLN A 130 -3.95 -8.37 -10.71
C GLN A 130 -5.40 -8.37 -11.18
N THR A 131 -5.99 -9.55 -11.36
CA THR A 131 -7.38 -9.73 -11.75
C THR A 131 -8.25 -10.03 -10.53
N PHE A 132 -9.42 -9.42 -10.51
CA PHE A 132 -10.41 -9.58 -9.44
C PHE A 132 -11.76 -9.99 -10.03
N ASP A 133 -12.50 -10.82 -9.29
CA ASP A 133 -13.87 -11.17 -9.65
C ASP A 133 -14.85 -10.01 -9.33
N ALA A 134 -16.13 -10.24 -9.62
CA ALA A 134 -17.21 -9.27 -9.39
C ALA A 134 -17.36 -8.86 -7.90
N GLY A 135 -16.92 -9.70 -6.98
CA GLY A 135 -16.92 -9.45 -5.54
C GLY A 135 -15.65 -8.74 -5.03
N GLY A 136 -14.68 -8.47 -5.91
CA GLY A 136 -13.39 -7.88 -5.55
C GLY A 136 -12.42 -8.90 -4.91
N THR A 137 -12.66 -10.21 -5.11
CA THR A 137 -11.74 -11.26 -4.66
C THR A 137 -10.67 -11.50 -5.73
N PRO A 138 -9.37 -11.57 -5.35
CA PRO A 138 -8.31 -11.87 -6.32
C PRO A 138 -8.52 -13.24 -7.00
N ARG A 139 -8.41 -13.26 -8.33
CA ARG A 139 -8.45 -14.46 -9.17
C ARG A 139 -7.07 -15.08 -9.38
N ASP A 140 -6.05 -14.23 -9.32
CA ASP A 140 -4.65 -14.59 -9.57
C ASP A 140 -3.72 -13.90 -8.55
N LYS A 141 -2.44 -14.20 -8.65
CA LYS A 141 -1.40 -13.47 -7.91
C LYS A 141 -1.03 -12.20 -8.69
N ALA A 142 -0.68 -11.15 -7.95
CA ALA A 142 -0.14 -9.95 -8.56
C ALA A 142 1.12 -10.28 -9.39
N THR A 143 1.19 -9.76 -10.61
CA THR A 143 2.28 -9.98 -11.58
C THR A 143 2.85 -8.65 -12.06
N PHE A 144 4.07 -8.70 -12.59
CA PHE A 144 4.72 -7.56 -13.23
C PHE A 144 4.67 -7.76 -14.74
N VAL A 145 4.05 -6.83 -15.45
CA VAL A 145 3.80 -6.90 -16.90
C VAL A 145 4.34 -5.69 -17.63
N THR A 146 4.70 -5.86 -18.91
CA THR A 146 4.99 -4.74 -19.80
C THR A 146 3.74 -4.40 -20.59
N ILE A 147 3.32 -3.14 -20.54
CA ILE A 147 2.18 -2.61 -21.30
C ILE A 147 2.71 -2.20 -22.67
N SER A 148 2.60 -3.11 -23.64
CA SER A 148 2.98 -2.91 -25.06
C SER A 148 1.73 -2.92 -25.93
N SER A 149 1.90 -2.73 -27.23
CA SER A 149 0.82 -2.91 -28.22
C SER A 149 0.26 -4.34 -28.28
N GLU A 150 0.98 -5.32 -27.74
CA GLU A 150 0.54 -6.71 -27.65
C GLU A 150 -0.19 -7.03 -26.34
N TRP A 151 -0.14 -6.11 -25.36
CA TRP A 151 -0.88 -6.31 -24.12
C TRP A 151 -2.38 -6.04 -24.35
N HIS A 152 -3.19 -7.03 -24.03
CA HIS A 152 -4.64 -6.93 -24.15
C HIS A 152 -5.31 -7.44 -22.88
N ALA A 153 -6.33 -6.72 -22.42
CA ALA A 153 -7.23 -7.22 -21.40
C ALA A 153 -8.18 -8.27 -22.00
N PRO A 154 -8.61 -9.28 -21.22
CA PRO A 154 -9.69 -10.16 -21.64
C PRO A 154 -10.94 -9.36 -22.04
N ALA A 155 -11.67 -9.87 -23.05
CA ALA A 155 -12.94 -9.26 -23.47
C ALA A 155 -13.91 -9.15 -22.27
N GLU A 156 -14.69 -8.07 -22.25
CA GLU A 156 -15.69 -7.79 -21.22
C GLU A 156 -15.12 -7.57 -19.80
N SER A 157 -13.79 -7.40 -19.65
CA SER A 157 -13.20 -6.98 -18.38
C SER A 157 -13.21 -5.46 -18.21
N ARG A 158 -13.35 -5.01 -16.97
CA ARG A 158 -13.12 -3.62 -16.60
C ARG A 158 -11.65 -3.41 -16.25
N ILE A 159 -11.03 -2.37 -16.80
CA ILE A 159 -9.68 -1.96 -16.42
C ILE A 159 -9.76 -0.76 -15.49
N VAL A 160 -9.05 -0.83 -14.35
CA VAL A 160 -8.84 0.29 -13.43
C VAL A 160 -7.35 0.47 -13.20
N TYR A 161 -6.87 1.74 -13.20
CA TYR A 161 -5.44 1.95 -13.09
C TYR A 161 -5.07 3.24 -12.34
N VAL A 162 -3.86 3.23 -11.78
CA VAL A 162 -3.18 4.38 -11.18
C VAL A 162 -1.89 4.64 -11.95
N GLY A 163 -1.59 5.90 -12.24
CA GLY A 163 -0.40 6.36 -12.94
C GLY A 163 -0.66 6.73 -14.39
N SER A 164 0.38 6.70 -15.22
CA SER A 164 0.33 7.07 -16.63
C SER A 164 0.57 5.82 -17.49
N LEU A 165 -0.47 5.07 -17.77
CA LEU A 165 -0.43 3.86 -18.58
C LEU A 165 -1.18 4.06 -19.90
N PRO A 166 -0.64 3.56 -21.04
CA PRO A 166 -1.27 3.64 -22.35
C PRO A 166 -2.38 2.58 -22.51
N VAL A 167 -3.39 2.61 -21.63
CA VAL A 167 -4.51 1.65 -21.64
C VAL A 167 -5.84 2.39 -21.65
N GLU A 168 -6.83 1.82 -22.31
CA GLU A 168 -8.21 2.26 -22.18
C GLU A 168 -8.82 1.69 -20.91
N GLY A 169 -9.28 2.55 -20.00
CA GLY A 169 -9.80 2.12 -18.71
C GLY A 169 -10.17 3.30 -17.82
N THR A 170 -10.51 3.00 -16.58
CA THR A 170 -10.84 4.00 -15.57
C THR A 170 -9.58 4.36 -14.75
N ALA A 171 -9.08 5.59 -14.95
CA ALA A 171 -8.05 6.12 -14.06
C ALA A 171 -8.66 6.42 -12.69
N VAL A 172 -8.01 5.95 -11.63
CA VAL A 172 -8.41 6.22 -10.24
C VAL A 172 -7.30 6.98 -9.51
N ALA A 173 -7.69 7.73 -8.49
CA ALA A 173 -6.71 8.41 -7.65
C ALA A 173 -5.85 7.38 -6.89
N PRO A 174 -4.57 7.68 -6.63
CA PRO A 174 -3.73 6.84 -5.78
C PRO A 174 -4.39 6.60 -4.43
N PRO A 175 -4.50 5.35 -3.97
CA PRO A 175 -5.05 5.04 -2.66
C PRO A 175 -4.21 5.67 -1.54
N THR A 176 -4.87 5.96 -0.44
CA THR A 176 -4.26 6.51 0.78
C THR A 176 -4.68 5.66 1.98
N ALA A 177 -4.15 5.98 3.17
CA ALA A 177 -4.58 5.33 4.40
C ALA A 177 -6.11 5.43 4.64
N LYS A 178 -6.79 6.45 4.11
CA LYS A 178 -8.26 6.53 4.13
C LYS A 178 -8.89 5.38 3.34
N THR A 179 -8.41 5.13 2.13
CA THR A 179 -8.85 4.01 1.28
C THR A 179 -8.52 2.67 1.96
N LEU A 180 -7.29 2.56 2.47
CA LEU A 180 -6.85 1.38 3.23
C LEU A 180 -7.75 1.11 4.43
N ALA A 181 -8.05 2.12 5.26
CA ALA A 181 -8.92 2.00 6.43
C ALA A 181 -10.33 1.53 6.05
N THR A 182 -10.88 2.06 4.95
CA THR A 182 -12.19 1.67 4.44
C THR A 182 -12.24 0.19 4.06
N VAL A 183 -11.23 -0.31 3.36
CA VAL A 183 -11.16 -1.72 2.96
C VAL A 183 -10.80 -2.62 4.15
N ALA A 184 -9.80 -2.24 4.94
CA ALA A 184 -9.31 -3.01 6.08
C ALA A 184 -10.36 -3.20 7.18
N ARG A 185 -11.36 -2.32 7.26
CA ARG A 185 -12.51 -2.48 8.17
C ARG A 185 -13.21 -3.82 7.98
N SER A 186 -13.42 -4.25 6.75
CA SER A 186 -14.05 -5.54 6.45
C SER A 186 -13.19 -6.74 6.90
N TYR A 187 -11.87 -6.62 6.80
CA TYR A 187 -10.91 -7.60 7.30
C TYR A 187 -10.93 -7.65 8.82
N TRP A 188 -10.95 -6.49 9.47
CA TRP A 188 -11.03 -6.38 10.93
C TRP A 188 -12.29 -7.02 11.49
N LEU A 189 -13.45 -6.73 10.90
CA LEU A 189 -14.73 -7.31 11.31
C LEU A 189 -14.83 -8.83 11.08
N ARG A 190 -14.04 -9.37 10.15
CA ARG A 190 -13.96 -10.82 9.87
C ARG A 190 -12.76 -11.48 10.56
N GLU A 191 -12.01 -10.76 11.38
CA GLU A 191 -10.81 -11.24 12.07
C GLU A 191 -9.75 -11.82 11.12
N GLN A 192 -9.64 -11.24 9.92
CA GLN A 192 -8.68 -11.65 8.89
C GLN A 192 -7.35 -10.94 9.12
N TYR A 193 -6.48 -11.55 9.89
CA TYR A 193 -5.19 -11.02 10.31
C TYR A 193 -4.03 -11.77 9.66
N VAL A 194 -2.90 -11.10 9.52
CA VAL A 194 -1.64 -11.71 9.12
C VAL A 194 -0.80 -12.05 10.35
N ASP A 195 0.07 -13.04 10.23
CA ASP A 195 1.06 -13.33 11.27
C ASP A 195 2.09 -12.20 11.35
N THR A 196 2.03 -11.40 12.42
CA THR A 196 2.88 -10.22 12.57
C THR A 196 4.38 -10.56 12.56
N ALA A 197 4.78 -11.76 12.98
CA ALA A 197 6.19 -12.16 13.01
C ALA A 197 6.70 -12.51 11.61
N TYR A 198 5.93 -13.27 10.84
CA TYR A 198 6.38 -13.87 9.58
C TYR A 198 5.87 -13.16 8.33
N TRP A 199 4.83 -12.32 8.43
CA TRP A 199 4.35 -11.56 7.28
C TRP A 199 5.42 -10.60 6.76
N GLU A 200 5.55 -10.56 5.43
CA GLU A 200 6.39 -9.63 4.67
C GLU A 200 5.59 -9.01 3.53
N PRO A 201 5.86 -7.76 3.13
CA PRO A 201 5.20 -7.13 1.98
C PRO A 201 5.45 -7.89 0.69
N ASN A 202 4.43 -7.93 -0.18
CA ASN A 202 4.49 -8.51 -1.50
C ASN A 202 5.15 -7.54 -2.49
N TYR A 203 6.43 -7.67 -2.71
CA TYR A 203 7.18 -6.82 -3.65
C TYR A 203 6.88 -7.14 -5.12
N VAL A 204 6.31 -8.31 -5.44
CA VAL A 204 6.01 -8.83 -6.79
C VAL A 204 7.28 -8.95 -7.65
N LYS A 205 8.01 -7.83 -7.82
CA LYS A 205 9.31 -7.81 -8.53
C LYS A 205 10.45 -7.92 -7.51
N PRO A 206 11.33 -8.91 -7.63
CA PRO A 206 12.50 -9.00 -6.76
C PRO A 206 13.37 -7.75 -6.92
N TYR A 207 13.88 -7.22 -5.83
CA TYR A 207 14.83 -6.11 -5.87
C TYR A 207 16.12 -6.53 -6.57
N LYS A 208 16.42 -5.89 -7.71
CA LYS A 208 17.71 -6.03 -8.37
C LYS A 208 18.54 -4.81 -7.99
N ALA A 209 19.54 -4.99 -7.12
CA ALA A 209 20.52 -3.95 -6.85
C ALA A 209 21.24 -3.61 -8.16
N VAL A 210 21.12 -2.38 -8.61
CA VAL A 210 22.01 -1.86 -9.65
C VAL A 210 23.33 -1.57 -8.94
N VAL A 211 24.33 -2.43 -9.18
CA VAL A 211 25.69 -2.15 -8.74
C VAL A 211 26.14 -0.93 -9.53
N GLY A 212 26.08 0.23 -8.93
CA GLY A 212 26.60 1.47 -9.52
C GLY A 212 28.10 1.28 -9.82
N GLN A 213 28.53 1.61 -11.03
CA GLN A 213 29.95 1.66 -11.33
C GLN A 213 30.60 2.64 -10.37
N ASN A 214 31.48 2.14 -9.50
CA ASN A 214 32.17 2.99 -8.54
C ASN A 214 33.27 3.76 -9.29
N LYS A 215 32.96 5.01 -9.68
CA LYS A 215 33.86 5.90 -10.40
C LYS A 215 35.24 6.06 -9.72
N VAL A 216 35.33 5.86 -8.41
CA VAL A 216 36.58 5.88 -7.67
C VAL A 216 37.43 4.64 -7.96
N LEU A 217 36.81 3.46 -8.01
CA LEU A 217 37.51 2.20 -8.37
C LEU A 217 37.95 2.17 -9.83
N GLU A 218 37.21 2.79 -10.74
CA GLU A 218 37.64 2.95 -12.14
C GLU A 218 38.88 3.86 -12.24
N ARG A 219 38.89 4.99 -11.54
CA ARG A 219 40.06 5.87 -11.49
C ARG A 219 41.30 5.19 -10.91
N LEU A 220 41.14 4.37 -9.87
CA LEU A 220 42.23 3.59 -9.27
C LEU A 220 42.75 2.46 -10.18
N LYS A 221 41.94 1.91 -11.05
CA LYS A 221 42.37 0.93 -12.06
C LYS A 221 43.17 1.57 -13.19
N LEU A 222 42.81 2.78 -13.61
CA LEU A 222 43.53 3.54 -14.63
C LEU A 222 44.90 4.02 -14.15
N SER A 223 45.08 4.31 -12.84
CA SER A 223 46.38 4.71 -12.27
C SER A 223 47.37 3.56 -12.05
N LYS A 224 46.98 2.31 -12.25
CA LYS A 224 47.89 1.14 -12.19
C LYS A 224 48.37 0.66 -13.56
N GLN A 225 47.96 1.30 -14.66
CA GLN A 225 48.40 1.00 -16.04
C GLN A 225 49.24 2.12 -16.67
N ALA A 226 49.63 3.12 -15.90
CA ALA A 226 50.65 4.14 -16.24
C ALA A 226 51.89 3.95 -15.32
#